data_42c28080c17fdf2e3ec8ab85419e627d
#
_entry.id   42c28080c17fdf2e3ec8ab85419e627d
#
_cell.length_a   1.000
_cell.length_b   1.000
_cell.length_c   1.000
_cell.angle_alpha   90.00
_cell.angle_beta   90.00
_cell.angle_gamma   90.00
#
_symmetry.space_group_name_H-M   'P 1'
#
loop_
_entity.id
_entity.type
_entity.pdbx_description
1 polymer ?
#
loop_
_entity_poly.entity_id
_entity_poly.type
_entity_poly.pdbx_seq_one_letter_code
_entity_poly.pdbx_strand_id
1 'polypeptide(L)'
;MIGGFIIAGDASKDIIIRALGPSLADLGVKSVLTNPVLELYDSTGALVGENDDWTSLPPGTVPLELQPAKPTEAVIVTSLPPGSYTAVLRSFDGSTGNALCELYDLAPGNSSVRNISTRGQVGVGDDVMIGGFIVGGTNSANVIIRAIGPSLAAAGVAGALSDPVLELHDVQGSLIFQNDNWRDDQEQQIIDSTVPPSNDKEAAIVATLSPAAYTAIVRGSGSTTGVALVEVYSLDPNPLLGSNAVAEH
;
A
#
# COMPACT_ATOMS: atom_id res chain seq x y z
N MET A 1 6.44 -6.93 -6.34
CA MET A 1 5.45 -6.33 -5.43
C MET A 1 4.21 -5.95 -6.22
N ILE A 2 3.03 -5.98 -5.60
CA ILE A 2 1.78 -5.57 -6.25
C ILE A 2 1.08 -4.60 -5.31
N GLY A 3 0.87 -3.37 -5.76
CA GLY A 3 0.08 -2.36 -5.08
C GLY A 3 -1.30 -2.24 -5.72
N GLY A 4 -2.36 -2.12 -4.94
CA GLY A 4 -3.72 -1.86 -5.42
C GLY A 4 -4.28 -0.58 -4.81
N PHE A 5 -5.14 0.10 -5.54
CA PHE A 5 -5.87 1.26 -5.03
C PHE A 5 -7.22 1.44 -5.73
N ILE A 6 -8.13 2.12 -5.04
CA ILE A 6 -9.46 2.44 -5.56
C ILE A 6 -9.64 3.95 -5.57
N ILE A 7 -9.98 4.49 -6.72
CA ILE A 7 -10.44 5.88 -6.88
C ILE A 7 -11.97 5.85 -6.83
N ALA A 8 -12.54 6.58 -5.89
CA ALA A 8 -13.98 6.76 -5.75
C ALA A 8 -14.35 8.23 -5.96
N GLY A 9 -15.60 8.46 -6.38
CA GLY A 9 -16.12 9.79 -6.73
C GLY A 9 -16.72 9.79 -8.12
N ASP A 10 -16.86 10.96 -8.72
CA ASP A 10 -17.52 11.18 -10.00
C ASP A 10 -16.62 11.86 -11.06
N ALA A 11 -15.39 12.18 -10.70
CA ALA A 11 -14.39 12.82 -11.56
C ALA A 11 -13.07 12.06 -11.57
N SER A 12 -12.28 12.27 -12.63
CA SER A 12 -10.91 11.75 -12.69
C SER A 12 -10.02 12.35 -11.61
N LYS A 13 -9.03 11.59 -11.19
CA LYS A 13 -8.07 11.93 -10.15
C LYS A 13 -6.66 11.96 -10.71
N ASP A 14 -5.96 13.07 -10.52
CA ASP A 14 -4.55 13.18 -10.88
C ASP A 14 -3.70 12.56 -9.80
N ILE A 15 -2.87 11.61 -10.18
CA ILE A 15 -2.02 10.84 -9.29
C ILE A 15 -0.60 10.73 -9.81
N ILE A 16 0.32 10.50 -8.88
CA ILE A 16 1.67 10.01 -9.15
C ILE A 16 1.84 8.67 -8.45
N ILE A 17 2.40 7.69 -9.17
CA ILE A 17 2.88 6.44 -8.59
C ILE A 17 4.40 6.43 -8.78
N ARG A 18 5.15 6.09 -7.72
CA ARG A 18 6.61 5.96 -7.77
C ARG A 18 7.01 4.55 -7.38
N ALA A 19 8.05 4.03 -8.02
CA ALA A 19 8.73 2.82 -7.61
C ALA A 19 10.19 3.15 -7.30
N LEU A 20 10.53 3.08 -6.02
CA LEU A 20 11.86 3.40 -5.51
C LEU A 20 12.59 2.11 -5.14
N GLY A 21 13.86 2.08 -5.40
CA GLY A 21 14.74 0.97 -5.04
C GLY A 21 16.13 1.48 -4.66
N PRO A 22 16.93 1.99 -5.62
CA PRO A 22 18.30 2.43 -5.35
C PRO A 22 18.43 3.51 -4.28
N SER A 23 17.47 4.45 -4.18
CA SER A 23 17.49 5.50 -3.17
C SER A 23 17.29 4.99 -1.74
N LEU A 24 16.66 3.81 -1.56
CA LEU A 24 16.49 3.20 -0.25
C LEU A 24 17.82 2.81 0.38
N ALA A 25 18.85 2.53 -0.42
CA ALA A 25 20.20 2.24 0.10
C ALA A 25 20.80 3.45 0.83
N ASP A 26 20.48 4.68 0.40
CA ASP A 26 20.94 5.91 1.06
C ASP A 26 20.28 6.08 2.45
N LEU A 27 19.14 5.41 2.68
CA LEU A 27 18.42 5.34 3.96
C LEU A 27 18.83 4.14 4.83
N GLY A 28 19.79 3.33 4.37
CA GLY A 28 20.30 2.17 5.11
C GLY A 28 19.59 0.85 4.83
N VAL A 29 18.62 0.82 3.90
CA VAL A 29 17.95 -0.43 3.48
C VAL A 29 18.95 -1.29 2.72
N LYS A 30 19.06 -2.56 3.11
CA LYS A 30 19.95 -3.54 2.47
C LYS A 30 19.24 -4.25 1.32
N SER A 31 20.03 -4.80 0.39
CA SER A 31 19.52 -5.64 -0.69
C SER A 31 18.39 -4.95 -1.50
N VAL A 32 18.58 -3.68 -1.84
CA VAL A 32 17.60 -2.91 -2.61
C VAL A 32 17.47 -3.39 -4.04
N LEU A 33 16.30 -3.24 -4.61
CA LEU A 33 16.05 -3.46 -6.03
C LEU A 33 16.77 -2.38 -6.85
N THR A 34 17.63 -2.78 -7.78
CA THR A 34 18.56 -1.86 -8.44
C THR A 34 17.96 -1.10 -9.62
N ASN A 35 16.93 -1.66 -10.26
CA ASN A 35 16.23 -1.04 -11.39
C ASN A 35 14.76 -1.47 -11.38
N PRO A 36 13.86 -0.72 -10.66
CA PRO A 36 12.44 -1.00 -10.60
C PRO A 36 11.73 -0.56 -11.89
N VAL A 37 10.86 -1.40 -12.41
CA VAL A 37 9.90 -1.07 -13.47
C VAL A 37 8.51 -1.03 -12.87
N LEU A 38 7.74 -0.02 -13.23
CA LEU A 38 6.36 0.19 -12.78
C LEU A 38 5.38 0.03 -13.94
N GLU A 39 4.42 -0.85 -13.77
CA GLU A 39 3.32 -1.08 -14.69
C GLU A 39 1.99 -0.80 -13.98
N LEU A 40 1.08 -0.07 -14.60
CA LEU A 40 -0.23 0.25 -14.07
C LEU A 40 -1.32 -0.39 -14.92
N TYR A 41 -2.21 -1.13 -14.28
CA TYR A 41 -3.33 -1.84 -14.89
C TYR A 41 -4.67 -1.34 -14.35
N ASP A 42 -5.67 -1.32 -15.20
CA ASP A 42 -7.05 -1.09 -14.80
C ASP A 42 -7.75 -2.38 -14.32
N SER A 43 -9.02 -2.27 -13.93
CA SER A 43 -9.83 -3.40 -13.44
C SER A 43 -10.10 -4.48 -14.49
N THR A 44 -9.88 -4.21 -15.77
CA THR A 44 -10.01 -5.19 -16.86
C THR A 44 -8.70 -5.95 -17.13
N GLY A 45 -7.62 -5.52 -16.47
CA GLY A 45 -6.27 -6.03 -16.71
C GLY A 45 -5.58 -5.37 -17.92
N ALA A 46 -6.12 -4.28 -18.43
CA ALA A 46 -5.46 -3.51 -19.47
C ALA A 46 -4.34 -2.65 -18.90
N LEU A 47 -3.17 -2.64 -19.56
CA LEU A 47 -2.05 -1.77 -19.22
C LEU A 47 -2.41 -0.32 -19.57
N VAL A 48 -2.46 0.55 -18.58
CA VAL A 48 -2.80 1.98 -18.71
C VAL A 48 -1.61 2.92 -18.48
N GLY A 49 -0.49 2.40 -18.02
CA GLY A 49 0.75 3.15 -17.86
C GLY A 49 1.94 2.23 -17.58
N GLU A 50 3.12 2.64 -18.02
CA GLU A 50 4.40 1.95 -17.75
C GLU A 50 5.53 2.98 -17.70
N ASN A 51 6.46 2.78 -16.80
CA ASN A 51 7.72 3.54 -16.75
C ASN A 51 8.82 2.70 -16.13
N ASP A 52 10.04 2.83 -16.67
CA ASP A 52 11.27 2.23 -16.18
C ASP A 52 12.16 3.28 -15.52
N ASP A 53 12.54 4.30 -16.27
CA ASP A 53 13.38 5.41 -15.81
C ASP A 53 12.56 6.71 -15.79
N TRP A 54 12.37 7.33 -14.62
CA TRP A 54 11.59 8.58 -14.52
C TRP A 54 12.19 9.73 -15.33
N THR A 55 13.51 9.71 -15.55
CA THR A 55 14.21 10.73 -16.35
C THR A 55 13.88 10.65 -17.85
N SER A 56 13.24 9.60 -18.31
CA SER A 56 12.70 9.48 -19.68
C SER A 56 11.44 10.32 -19.90
N LEU A 57 10.78 10.75 -18.83
CA LEU A 57 9.59 11.62 -18.91
C LEU A 57 9.97 13.03 -19.32
N PRO A 58 9.05 13.76 -20.01
CA PRO A 58 9.29 15.15 -20.35
C PRO A 58 9.62 16.00 -19.10
N PRO A 59 10.54 16.99 -19.22
CA PRO A 59 10.85 17.89 -18.11
C PRO A 59 9.60 18.60 -17.57
N GLY A 60 9.45 18.62 -16.23
CA GLY A 60 8.30 19.24 -15.56
C GLY A 60 7.08 18.32 -15.41
N THR A 61 7.10 17.07 -15.93
CA THR A 61 6.04 16.08 -15.70
C THR A 61 5.94 15.71 -14.22
N VAL A 62 7.07 15.49 -13.56
CA VAL A 62 7.13 15.13 -12.13
C VAL A 62 7.41 16.39 -11.32
N PRO A 63 6.57 16.78 -10.33
CA PRO A 63 6.85 17.89 -9.41
C PRO A 63 8.20 17.72 -8.72
N LEU A 64 8.91 18.81 -8.50
CA LEU A 64 10.30 18.79 -8.02
C LEU A 64 10.44 18.01 -6.68
N GLU A 65 9.46 18.20 -5.79
CA GLU A 65 9.41 17.56 -4.47
C GLU A 65 9.11 16.05 -4.53
N LEU A 66 8.61 15.57 -5.67
CA LEU A 66 8.26 14.15 -5.88
C LEU A 66 9.23 13.46 -6.86
N GLN A 67 10.27 14.16 -7.34
CA GLN A 67 11.27 13.52 -8.21
C GLN A 67 12.10 12.51 -7.43
N PRO A 68 12.22 11.26 -7.93
CA PRO A 68 13.12 10.27 -7.33
C PRO A 68 14.57 10.74 -7.34
N ALA A 69 15.33 10.33 -6.33
CA ALA A 69 16.74 10.73 -6.19
C ALA A 69 17.67 10.01 -7.20
N LYS A 70 17.25 8.86 -7.72
CA LYS A 70 18.05 8.07 -8.66
C LYS A 70 17.36 8.01 -10.02
N PRO A 71 18.11 8.13 -11.13
CA PRO A 71 17.54 8.19 -12.49
C PRO A 71 16.84 6.89 -12.93
N THR A 72 17.25 5.73 -12.38
CA THR A 72 16.69 4.41 -12.70
C THR A 72 15.44 4.05 -11.86
N GLU A 73 14.91 4.98 -11.10
CA GLU A 73 13.64 4.80 -10.39
C GLU A 73 12.47 5.17 -11.31
N ALA A 74 11.34 4.51 -11.14
CA ALA A 74 10.22 4.65 -12.06
C ALA A 74 9.11 5.56 -11.51
N VAL A 75 8.46 6.32 -12.40
CA VAL A 75 7.33 7.19 -12.06
C VAL A 75 6.26 7.16 -13.13
N ILE A 76 5.01 6.99 -12.74
CA ILE A 76 3.84 7.19 -13.60
C ILE A 76 3.07 8.41 -13.08
N VAL A 77 2.85 9.40 -13.96
CA VAL A 77 1.98 10.56 -13.70
C VAL A 77 0.78 10.44 -14.63
N THR A 78 -0.42 10.38 -14.08
CA THR A 78 -1.62 10.13 -14.87
C THR A 78 -2.88 10.66 -14.21
N SER A 79 -3.95 10.86 -15.02
CA SER A 79 -5.29 11.18 -14.55
C SER A 79 -6.19 9.97 -14.79
N LEU A 80 -6.74 9.40 -13.72
CA LEU A 80 -7.53 8.18 -13.78
C LEU A 80 -8.99 8.42 -13.38
N PRO A 81 -9.97 7.90 -14.13
CA PRO A 81 -11.36 7.90 -13.71
C PRO A 81 -11.59 7.06 -12.45
N PRO A 82 -12.74 7.21 -11.77
CA PRO A 82 -13.13 6.30 -10.69
C PRO A 82 -13.07 4.84 -11.13
N GLY A 83 -12.44 4.00 -10.29
CA GLY A 83 -12.19 2.59 -10.60
C GLY A 83 -11.14 1.96 -9.70
N SER A 84 -10.89 0.68 -9.92
CA SER A 84 -9.84 -0.09 -9.23
C SER A 84 -8.64 -0.25 -10.15
N TYR A 85 -7.45 -0.08 -9.59
CA TYR A 85 -6.18 -0.11 -10.30
C TYR A 85 -5.17 -0.98 -9.58
N THR A 86 -4.25 -1.53 -10.37
CA THR A 86 -3.15 -2.36 -9.86
C THR A 86 -1.83 -1.84 -10.39
N ALA A 87 -0.94 -1.44 -9.49
CA ALA A 87 0.45 -1.11 -9.79
C ALA A 87 1.31 -2.36 -9.56
N VAL A 88 2.04 -2.78 -10.57
CA VAL A 88 2.97 -3.89 -10.50
C VAL A 88 4.39 -3.35 -10.56
N LEU A 89 5.14 -3.56 -9.48
CA LEU A 89 6.56 -3.24 -9.40
C LEU A 89 7.36 -4.52 -9.60
N ARG A 90 8.20 -4.53 -10.61
CA ARG A 90 9.11 -5.63 -10.93
C ARG A 90 10.54 -5.13 -11.18
N SER A 91 11.48 -6.02 -11.26
CA SER A 91 12.84 -5.73 -11.71
C SER A 91 12.89 -5.65 -13.23
N PHE A 92 13.71 -4.76 -13.77
CA PHE A 92 14.04 -4.70 -15.20
C PHE A 92 14.81 -5.94 -15.66
N ASP A 93 15.74 -6.40 -14.86
CA ASP A 93 16.67 -7.49 -15.18
C ASP A 93 16.33 -8.84 -14.53
N GLY A 94 15.21 -8.93 -13.81
CA GLY A 94 14.79 -10.13 -13.09
C GLY A 94 15.51 -10.34 -11.74
N SER A 95 16.29 -9.35 -11.28
CA SER A 95 16.86 -9.36 -9.93
C SER A 95 15.77 -9.27 -8.86
N THR A 96 16.12 -9.55 -7.61
CA THR A 96 15.24 -9.40 -6.44
C THR A 96 15.84 -8.39 -5.48
N GLY A 97 15.00 -7.71 -4.71
CA GLY A 97 15.47 -6.73 -3.72
C GLY A 97 14.31 -5.96 -3.10
N ASN A 98 14.64 -5.20 -2.07
CA ASN A 98 13.70 -4.34 -1.38
C ASN A 98 13.37 -3.13 -2.26
N ALA A 99 12.10 -2.80 -2.35
CA ALA A 99 11.59 -1.69 -3.13
C ALA A 99 10.37 -1.07 -2.43
N LEU A 100 10.12 0.19 -2.76
CA LEU A 100 9.02 0.98 -2.24
C LEU A 100 8.11 1.39 -3.39
N CYS A 101 6.81 1.13 -3.27
CA CYS A 101 5.79 1.65 -4.17
C CYS A 101 4.98 2.71 -3.44
N GLU A 102 4.93 3.91 -4.00
CA GLU A 102 4.21 5.05 -3.41
C GLU A 102 3.13 5.55 -4.35
N LEU A 103 2.00 5.95 -3.79
CA LEU A 103 0.90 6.60 -4.49
C LEU A 103 0.64 7.98 -3.88
N TYR A 104 0.65 9.02 -4.71
CA TYR A 104 0.34 10.39 -4.33
C TYR A 104 -0.90 10.89 -5.07
N ASP A 105 -1.81 11.47 -4.32
CA ASP A 105 -2.93 12.24 -4.81
C ASP A 105 -2.49 13.69 -5.03
N LEU A 106 -2.56 14.18 -6.27
CA LEU A 106 -2.03 15.50 -6.64
C LEU A 106 -3.06 16.63 -6.53
N ALA A 107 -4.32 16.30 -6.44
CA ALA A 107 -5.36 17.33 -6.51
C ALA A 107 -6.47 17.09 -5.48
N PRO A 108 -6.79 18.09 -4.65
CA PRO A 108 -8.04 18.09 -3.89
C PRO A 108 -9.23 18.10 -4.87
N GLY A 109 -10.28 17.33 -4.58
CA GLY A 109 -11.46 17.27 -5.44
C GLY A 109 -12.54 16.36 -4.88
N ASN A 110 -13.61 16.14 -5.67
CA ASN A 110 -14.75 15.29 -5.28
C ASN A 110 -14.44 13.78 -5.38
N SER A 111 -13.29 13.42 -5.92
CA SER A 111 -12.82 12.04 -5.99
C SER A 111 -11.63 11.84 -5.03
N SER A 112 -11.51 10.64 -4.49
CA SER A 112 -10.53 10.32 -3.47
C SER A 112 -10.02 8.89 -3.62
N VAL A 113 -8.82 8.64 -3.12
CA VAL A 113 -8.29 7.29 -2.92
C VAL A 113 -8.97 6.70 -1.68
N ARG A 114 -9.79 5.66 -1.88
CA ARG A 114 -10.56 5.02 -0.80
C ARG A 114 -9.93 3.78 -0.23
N ASN A 115 -9.09 3.14 -1.01
CA ASN A 115 -8.39 1.94 -0.61
C ASN A 115 -6.98 2.00 -1.17
N ILE A 116 -6.08 1.53 -0.37
CA ILE A 116 -4.71 1.18 -0.76
C ILE A 116 -4.40 -0.19 -0.22
N SER A 117 -3.69 -0.96 -1.01
CA SER A 117 -3.31 -2.31 -0.64
C SER A 117 -1.94 -2.66 -1.20
N THR A 118 -1.22 -3.52 -0.49
CA THR A 118 0.07 -4.04 -0.96
C THR A 118 0.15 -5.53 -0.67
N ARG A 119 0.52 -6.30 -1.70
CA ARG A 119 0.79 -7.72 -1.59
C ARG A 119 2.27 -7.98 -1.77
N GLY A 120 2.86 -8.65 -0.79
CA GLY A 120 4.27 -8.99 -0.77
C GLY A 120 4.58 -10.19 0.10
N GLN A 121 5.86 -10.50 0.19
CA GLN A 121 6.40 -11.56 1.03
C GLN A 121 6.55 -11.03 2.46
N VAL A 122 6.14 -11.81 3.44
CA VAL A 122 6.42 -11.61 4.87
C VAL A 122 7.50 -12.60 5.28
N GLY A 123 8.63 -12.11 5.73
CA GLY A 123 9.74 -12.89 6.28
C GLY A 123 9.75 -12.90 7.80
N VAL A 124 10.92 -13.12 8.39
CA VAL A 124 11.13 -13.15 9.84
C VAL A 124 12.01 -11.99 10.31
N GLY A 125 11.89 -11.62 11.58
CA GLY A 125 12.69 -10.52 12.16
C GLY A 125 12.35 -9.17 11.55
N ASP A 126 13.29 -8.54 10.88
CA ASP A 126 13.11 -7.24 10.22
C ASP A 126 12.55 -7.36 8.79
N ASP A 127 12.52 -8.57 8.21
CA ASP A 127 11.95 -8.82 6.88
C ASP A 127 10.42 -8.95 6.96
N VAL A 128 9.77 -7.91 7.45
CA VAL A 128 8.32 -7.82 7.59
C VAL A 128 7.70 -7.08 6.42
N MET A 129 6.39 -7.21 6.23
CA MET A 129 5.70 -6.36 5.27
C MET A 129 5.22 -5.09 5.96
N ILE A 130 5.49 -3.95 5.35
CA ILE A 130 5.14 -2.63 5.87
C ILE A 130 4.22 -1.93 4.85
N GLY A 131 3.07 -1.47 5.32
CA GLY A 131 2.18 -0.60 4.59
C GLY A 131 2.06 0.75 5.30
N GLY A 132 2.51 1.83 4.65
CA GLY A 132 2.36 3.19 5.16
C GLY A 132 1.14 3.88 4.56
N PHE A 133 0.50 4.75 5.31
CA PHE A 133 -0.56 5.62 4.80
C PHE A 133 -0.63 6.95 5.56
N ILE A 134 -1.18 7.96 4.92
CA ILE A 134 -1.36 9.28 5.54
C ILE A 134 -2.86 9.58 5.61
N VAL A 135 -3.30 9.95 6.80
CA VAL A 135 -4.58 10.62 7.01
C VAL A 135 -4.37 12.10 6.75
N GLY A 136 -4.94 12.60 5.66
CA GLY A 136 -4.84 14.00 5.26
C GLY A 136 -5.96 14.88 5.83
N GLY A 137 -5.92 16.18 5.47
CA GLY A 137 -6.94 17.15 5.89
C GLY A 137 -6.80 17.62 7.33
N THR A 138 -7.90 18.08 7.92
CA THR A 138 -7.94 18.66 9.28
C THR A 138 -8.77 17.86 10.27
N ASN A 139 -9.51 16.87 9.79
CA ASN A 139 -10.40 16.02 10.60
C ASN A 139 -9.84 14.62 10.71
N SER A 140 -10.16 13.92 11.79
CA SER A 140 -9.87 12.50 11.93
C SER A 140 -10.63 11.69 10.89
N ALA A 141 -10.06 10.58 10.46
CA ALA A 141 -10.66 9.62 9.54
C ALA A 141 -10.92 8.28 10.24
N ASN A 142 -12.05 7.65 9.90
CA ASN A 142 -12.33 6.28 10.29
C ASN A 142 -11.76 5.34 9.23
N VAL A 143 -10.94 4.41 9.65
CA VAL A 143 -10.29 3.47 8.76
C VAL A 143 -10.44 2.04 9.28
N ILE A 144 -10.41 1.08 8.38
CA ILE A 144 -10.10 -0.32 8.69
C ILE A 144 -8.80 -0.71 7.99
N ILE A 145 -7.91 -1.30 8.76
CA ILE A 145 -6.67 -1.91 8.27
C ILE A 145 -6.84 -3.42 8.37
N ARG A 146 -6.46 -4.17 7.33
CA ARG A 146 -6.55 -5.63 7.31
C ARG A 146 -5.22 -6.24 6.91
N ALA A 147 -4.89 -7.37 7.52
CA ALA A 147 -3.79 -8.25 7.09
C ALA A 147 -4.39 -9.59 6.66
N ILE A 148 -4.33 -9.85 5.36
CA ILE A 148 -4.94 -11.00 4.70
C ILE A 148 -3.83 -11.99 4.33
N GLY A 149 -4.03 -13.24 4.70
CA GLY A 149 -3.09 -14.31 4.41
C GLY A 149 -3.81 -15.59 3.93
N PRO A 150 -4.49 -16.33 4.79
CA PRO A 150 -5.15 -17.59 4.44
C PRO A 150 -6.12 -17.49 3.26
N SER A 151 -6.87 -16.39 3.14
CA SER A 151 -7.81 -16.17 2.03
C SER A 151 -7.11 -16.05 0.68
N LEU A 152 -5.84 -15.61 0.64
CA LEU A 152 -5.05 -15.55 -0.59
C LEU A 152 -4.81 -16.94 -1.17
N ALA A 153 -4.64 -17.97 -0.33
CA ALA A 153 -4.50 -19.34 -0.78
C ALA A 153 -5.76 -19.82 -1.53
N ALA A 154 -6.95 -19.46 -1.03
CA ALA A 154 -8.22 -19.74 -1.71
C ALA A 154 -8.34 -18.98 -3.05
N ALA A 155 -7.68 -17.83 -3.18
CA ALA A 155 -7.57 -17.06 -4.42
C ALA A 155 -6.44 -17.55 -5.35
N GLY A 156 -5.77 -18.67 -5.03
CA GLY A 156 -4.73 -19.28 -5.87
C GLY A 156 -3.33 -18.72 -5.66
N VAL A 157 -3.09 -17.90 -4.63
CA VAL A 157 -1.75 -17.39 -4.31
C VAL A 157 -0.95 -18.49 -3.61
N ALA A 158 0.12 -18.96 -4.24
CA ALA A 158 1.01 -19.94 -3.65
C ALA A 158 1.80 -19.34 -2.48
N GLY A 159 2.04 -20.15 -1.42
CA GLY A 159 2.84 -19.72 -0.28
C GLY A 159 2.20 -18.60 0.55
N ALA A 160 0.86 -18.50 0.56
CA ALA A 160 0.15 -17.52 1.38
C ALA A 160 0.49 -17.68 2.87
N LEU A 161 0.63 -16.54 3.57
CA LEU A 161 0.89 -16.51 5.01
C LEU A 161 -0.28 -17.13 5.75
N SER A 162 -0.01 -18.08 6.64
CA SER A 162 -1.04 -18.91 7.28
C SER A 162 -1.73 -18.24 8.47
N ASP A 163 -1.08 -17.20 9.06
CA ASP A 163 -1.52 -16.60 10.32
C ASP A 163 -0.87 -15.21 10.46
N PRO A 164 -1.47 -14.14 9.88
CA PRO A 164 -0.92 -12.80 9.92
C PRO A 164 -1.22 -12.08 11.23
N VAL A 165 -0.26 -11.43 11.82
CA VAL A 165 -0.39 -10.47 12.92
C VAL A 165 -0.25 -9.06 12.35
N LEU A 166 -1.16 -8.16 12.72
CA LEU A 166 -1.20 -6.76 12.28
C LEU A 166 -0.88 -5.84 13.45
N GLU A 167 0.09 -4.95 13.25
CA GLU A 167 0.43 -3.87 14.16
C GLU A 167 0.17 -2.52 13.47
N LEU A 168 -0.41 -1.55 14.19
CA LEU A 168 -0.56 -0.17 13.73
C LEU A 168 0.32 0.74 14.59
N HIS A 169 1.18 1.51 13.96
CA HIS A 169 2.13 2.43 14.59
C HIS A 169 1.89 3.88 14.16
N ASP A 170 2.22 4.82 15.05
CA ASP A 170 2.23 6.26 14.75
C ASP A 170 3.53 6.70 14.04
N VAL A 171 3.63 7.99 13.72
CA VAL A 171 4.80 8.59 13.06
C VAL A 171 6.08 8.53 13.92
N GLN A 172 5.98 8.32 15.23
CA GLN A 172 7.10 8.11 16.13
C GLN A 172 7.50 6.63 16.23
N GLY A 173 6.78 5.73 15.55
CA GLY A 173 6.98 4.29 15.63
C GLY A 173 6.38 3.65 16.89
N SER A 174 5.54 4.37 17.64
CA SER A 174 4.86 3.82 18.82
C SER A 174 3.70 2.94 18.39
N LEU A 175 3.60 1.74 19.00
CA LEU A 175 2.47 0.84 18.78
C LEU A 175 1.16 1.47 19.30
N ILE A 176 0.17 1.61 18.43
CA ILE A 176 -1.17 2.12 18.76
C ILE A 176 -2.13 0.96 19.01
N PHE A 177 -2.19 0.00 18.07
CA PHE A 177 -3.05 -1.17 18.10
C PHE A 177 -2.32 -2.39 17.57
N GLN A 178 -2.72 -3.57 18.04
CA GLN A 178 -2.30 -4.86 17.51
C GLN A 178 -3.49 -5.79 17.46
N ASN A 179 -3.59 -6.61 16.43
CA ASN A 179 -4.57 -7.69 16.32
C ASN A 179 -3.93 -8.90 15.64
N ASP A 180 -4.25 -10.08 16.15
CA ASP A 180 -3.83 -11.38 15.60
C ASP A 180 -4.99 -12.04 14.84
N ASN A 181 -6.16 -12.14 15.48
CA ASN A 181 -7.37 -12.69 14.88
C ASN A 181 -8.49 -11.66 14.97
N TRP A 182 -9.08 -11.29 13.86
CA TRP A 182 -10.03 -10.18 13.79
C TRP A 182 -11.28 -10.32 14.68
N ARG A 183 -11.63 -11.56 15.08
CA ARG A 183 -12.78 -11.80 15.97
C ARG A 183 -12.46 -11.62 17.44
N ASP A 184 -11.18 -11.60 17.83
CA ASP A 184 -10.78 -11.52 19.23
C ASP A 184 -11.03 -10.14 19.82
N ASP A 185 -10.89 -9.08 18.97
CA ASP A 185 -11.13 -7.69 19.32
C ASP A 185 -11.92 -6.98 18.22
N GLN A 186 -12.78 -6.04 18.58
CA GLN A 186 -13.53 -5.16 17.68
C GLN A 186 -14.43 -5.92 16.66
N GLU A 187 -14.80 -7.18 16.89
CA GLU A 187 -15.53 -8.01 15.92
C GLU A 187 -16.74 -7.29 15.32
N GLN A 188 -17.60 -6.68 16.16
CA GLN A 188 -18.79 -6.01 15.66
C GLN A 188 -18.45 -4.79 14.81
N GLN A 189 -17.46 -3.99 15.19
CA GLN A 189 -17.02 -2.82 14.42
C GLN A 189 -16.43 -3.23 13.06
N ILE A 190 -15.71 -4.34 13.03
CA ILE A 190 -15.15 -4.92 11.81
C ILE A 190 -16.26 -5.44 10.90
N ILE A 191 -17.30 -6.09 11.43
CA ILE A 191 -18.48 -6.52 10.66
C ILE A 191 -19.23 -5.30 10.10
N ASP A 192 -19.44 -4.26 10.92
CA ASP A 192 -20.16 -3.04 10.55
C ASP A 192 -19.40 -2.24 9.46
N SER A 193 -18.10 -2.44 9.33
CA SER A 193 -17.29 -1.85 8.23
C SER A 193 -17.67 -2.37 6.84
N THR A 194 -18.44 -3.46 6.76
CA THR A 194 -18.85 -4.19 5.53
C THR A 194 -17.72 -4.88 4.77
N VAL A 195 -16.50 -4.84 5.27
CA VAL A 195 -15.32 -5.47 4.68
C VAL A 195 -14.55 -6.36 5.70
N PRO A 196 -15.22 -7.22 6.49
CA PRO A 196 -14.51 -8.09 7.41
C PRO A 196 -13.62 -9.08 6.66
N PRO A 197 -12.49 -9.53 7.25
CA PRO A 197 -11.72 -10.65 6.71
C PRO A 197 -12.60 -11.92 6.58
N SER A 198 -12.30 -12.76 5.60
CA SER A 198 -13.09 -13.97 5.34
C SER A 198 -12.60 -15.20 6.09
N ASN A 199 -11.41 -15.15 6.68
CA ASN A 199 -10.83 -16.22 7.49
C ASN A 199 -10.60 -15.73 8.92
N ASP A 200 -10.92 -16.54 9.91
CA ASP A 200 -10.85 -16.17 11.33
C ASP A 200 -9.42 -15.91 11.83
N LYS A 201 -8.41 -16.41 11.13
CA LYS A 201 -6.98 -16.19 11.41
C LYS A 201 -6.41 -14.93 10.77
N GLU A 202 -7.20 -14.21 10.04
CA GLU A 202 -6.78 -12.91 9.48
C GLU A 202 -6.94 -11.80 10.50
N ALA A 203 -6.11 -10.78 10.43
CA ALA A 203 -6.14 -9.68 11.37
C ALA A 203 -6.82 -8.44 10.79
N ALA A 204 -7.54 -7.70 11.65
CA ALA A 204 -8.10 -6.41 11.29
C ALA A 204 -8.15 -5.44 12.48
N ILE A 205 -8.01 -4.14 12.19
CA ILE A 205 -8.07 -3.05 13.16
C ILE A 205 -8.99 -1.98 12.60
N VAL A 206 -10.01 -1.57 13.36
CA VAL A 206 -10.81 -0.37 13.09
C VAL A 206 -10.30 0.75 13.99
N ALA A 207 -9.99 1.90 13.42
CA ALA A 207 -9.46 3.03 14.16
C ALA A 207 -9.98 4.37 13.65
N THR A 208 -10.16 5.33 14.57
CA THR A 208 -10.34 6.75 14.26
C THR A 208 -9.01 7.45 14.43
N LEU A 209 -8.41 7.89 13.34
CA LEU A 209 -7.05 8.41 13.29
C LEU A 209 -7.03 9.90 12.95
N SER A 210 -6.26 10.68 13.69
CA SER A 210 -6.03 12.10 13.41
C SER A 210 -5.13 12.28 12.17
N PRO A 211 -5.15 13.46 11.52
CA PRO A 211 -4.24 13.73 10.40
C PRO A 211 -2.78 13.53 10.79
N ALA A 212 -2.15 12.49 10.25
CA ALA A 212 -0.75 12.11 10.42
C ALA A 212 -0.39 10.95 9.48
N ALA A 213 0.91 10.60 9.45
CA ALA A 213 1.41 9.37 8.84
C ALA A 213 1.29 8.21 9.84
N TYR A 214 0.95 7.04 9.32
CA TYR A 214 0.80 5.79 10.06
C TYR A 214 1.46 4.64 9.32
N THR A 215 1.89 3.64 10.08
CA THR A 215 2.53 2.44 9.54
C THR A 215 1.79 1.19 10.03
N ALA A 216 1.34 0.37 9.09
CA ALA A 216 0.82 -0.96 9.34
C ALA A 216 1.92 -1.99 9.09
N ILE A 217 2.25 -2.80 10.08
CA ILE A 217 3.27 -3.85 9.98
C ILE A 217 2.57 -5.20 10.02
N VAL A 218 2.86 -6.06 9.05
CA VAL A 218 2.36 -7.43 9.01
C VAL A 218 3.49 -8.41 9.27
N ARG A 219 3.29 -9.26 10.27
CA ARG A 219 4.19 -10.35 10.66
C ARG A 219 3.46 -11.68 10.58
N GLY A 220 4.21 -12.77 10.50
CA GLY A 220 3.64 -14.11 10.70
C GLY A 220 3.63 -14.50 12.17
N SER A 221 2.49 -14.95 12.68
CA SER A 221 2.34 -15.54 14.01
C SER A 221 3.32 -16.72 14.17
N GLY A 222 4.02 -16.79 15.32
CA GLY A 222 5.02 -17.84 15.57
C GLY A 222 6.20 -17.84 14.59
N SER A 223 6.56 -16.69 14.00
CA SER A 223 7.64 -16.56 12.99
C SER A 223 7.36 -17.33 11.69
N THR A 224 6.09 -17.53 11.34
CA THR A 224 5.71 -18.06 10.03
C THR A 224 6.00 -17.05 8.93
N THR A 225 6.22 -17.54 7.71
CA THR A 225 6.53 -16.71 6.55
C THR A 225 5.56 -17.01 5.41
N GLY A 226 5.36 -16.07 4.50
CA GLY A 226 4.50 -16.30 3.34
C GLY A 226 4.04 -15.00 2.70
N VAL A 227 3.26 -15.12 1.63
CA VAL A 227 2.68 -13.97 0.94
C VAL A 227 1.46 -13.47 1.73
N ALA A 228 1.44 -12.19 2.06
CA ALA A 228 0.31 -11.52 2.68
C ALA A 228 -0.12 -10.30 1.86
N LEU A 229 -1.30 -9.78 2.20
CA LEU A 229 -1.84 -8.53 1.68
C LEU A 229 -2.19 -7.64 2.88
N VAL A 230 -1.66 -6.44 2.92
CA VAL A 230 -2.11 -5.38 3.82
C VAL A 230 -3.01 -4.43 3.05
N GLU A 231 -4.12 -4.03 3.66
CA GLU A 231 -5.10 -3.15 3.05
C GLU A 231 -5.55 -2.09 4.05
N VAL A 232 -5.73 -0.88 3.58
CA VAL A 232 -6.34 0.23 4.32
C VAL A 232 -7.55 0.72 3.53
N TYR A 233 -8.71 0.74 4.18
CA TYR A 233 -9.94 1.33 3.65
C TYR A 233 -10.36 2.52 4.49
N SER A 234 -10.75 3.59 3.83
CA SER A 234 -11.50 4.65 4.50
C SER A 234 -12.97 4.22 4.65
N LEU A 235 -13.49 4.33 5.86
CA LEU A 235 -14.89 4.06 6.20
C LEU A 235 -15.76 5.31 6.12
N ASP A 236 -15.15 6.48 5.95
CA ASP A 236 -15.89 7.74 5.85
C ASP A 236 -16.53 7.90 4.47
N PRO A 237 -17.76 8.47 4.39
CA PRO A 237 -18.46 8.66 3.12
C PRO A 237 -17.74 9.63 2.18
N ASN A 238 -16.92 10.53 2.71
CA ASN A 238 -16.07 11.45 1.96
C ASN A 238 -14.63 11.33 2.50
N PRO A 239 -13.86 10.33 2.05
CA PRO A 239 -12.61 9.96 2.69
C PRO A 239 -11.53 11.02 2.50
N LEU A 240 -10.86 11.30 3.61
CA LEU A 240 -9.65 12.12 3.71
C LEU A 240 -8.39 11.25 3.73
N LEU A 241 -8.35 10.13 3.02
CA LEU A 241 -7.08 9.47 2.74
C LEU A 241 -6.36 10.35 1.72
N GLY A 242 -5.63 11.33 2.24
CA GLY A 242 -4.70 12.15 1.45
C GLY A 242 -3.48 11.30 1.14
N SER A 243 -3.22 11.20 -0.03
CA SER A 243 -2.08 11.21 -0.90
C SER A 243 -0.73 10.59 -0.51
N ASN A 244 -0.55 9.71 0.45
CA ASN A 244 0.74 8.99 0.50
C ASN A 244 0.55 7.62 1.11
N ALA A 245 0.45 6.62 0.26
CA ALA A 245 0.57 5.23 0.68
C ALA A 245 1.97 4.75 0.35
N VAL A 246 2.67 4.31 1.36
CA VAL A 246 4.03 3.75 1.25
C VAL A 246 3.94 2.28 1.62
N ALA A 247 4.40 1.41 0.74
CA ALA A 247 4.61 0.02 1.07
C ALA A 247 6.10 -0.30 0.90
N GLU A 248 6.76 -0.65 1.99
CA GLU A 248 8.12 -1.17 2.00
C GLU A 248 8.09 -2.70 2.06
N HIS A 249 9.02 -3.29 1.35
CA HIS A 249 9.26 -4.72 1.42
C HIS A 249 10.75 -5.00 1.51
#